data_39829470eaa29510f9782b36eafdb513
#
_entry.id   39829470eaa29510f9782b36eafdb513
#
_cell.length_a   1.000
_cell.length_b   1.000
_cell.length_c   1.000
_cell.angle_alpha   90.00
_cell.angle_beta   90.00
_cell.angle_gamma   90.00
#
_symmetry.space_group_name_H-M   'P 1'
#
loop_
_entity.id
_entity.type
_entity.pdbx_description
1 polymer ?
#
loop_
_entity_poly.entity_id
_entity_poly.type
_entity_poly.pdbx_seq_one_letter_code
_entity_poly.pdbx_strand_id
1 'polypeptide(L)'
;NAYKKFVSNKDELKGLPEGVIQAAAESAKEAGKEGQWLFTTQKSSFIPVLQYAENRELRKELLMAYTTRCNHDNANDNKKVINTIMKLRVKRAQLLGFESPAAFILDNTMAKTPEAVYAFLKTIWTPAVAKAKVEAADLQKLMDAENKGEKLEAWDWWYYTEKLRKQKFD
;
A
#
# COMPACT_ATOMS: atom_id res chain seq x y z
N ASN A 1 2.61 -0.27 -16.47
CA ASN A 1 1.84 0.48 -15.49
C ASN A 1 1.09 1.62 -16.20
N ALA A 2 -0.24 1.48 -16.36
CA ALA A 2 -1.03 2.43 -17.15
C ALA A 2 -1.38 3.73 -16.39
N TYR A 3 -1.29 3.72 -15.05
CA TYR A 3 -1.65 4.88 -14.24
C TYR A 3 -0.56 5.96 -14.29
N LYS A 4 -0.99 7.18 -14.62
CA LYS A 4 -0.16 8.37 -14.67
C LYS A 4 -0.93 9.54 -14.06
N LYS A 5 -0.39 10.17 -13.02
CA LYS A 5 -0.91 11.41 -12.45
C LYS A 5 0.04 12.55 -12.80
N PHE A 6 -0.45 13.49 -13.59
CA PHE A 6 0.26 14.74 -13.86
C PHE A 6 -0.21 15.82 -12.89
N VAL A 7 0.72 16.47 -12.24
CA VAL A 7 0.51 17.63 -11.38
C VAL A 7 1.04 18.85 -12.11
N SER A 8 0.26 19.94 -12.17
CA SER A 8 0.63 21.16 -12.86
C SER A 8 0.91 22.32 -11.90
N ASN A 9 0.44 22.24 -10.66
CA ASN A 9 0.67 23.27 -9.65
C ASN A 9 1.77 22.82 -8.68
N LYS A 10 2.84 23.62 -8.60
CA LYS A 10 3.97 23.35 -7.71
C LYS A 10 3.58 23.34 -6.22
N ASP A 11 2.55 24.07 -5.83
CA ASP A 11 2.08 24.10 -4.44
C ASP A 11 1.55 22.75 -3.96
N GLU A 12 1.08 21.91 -4.87
CA GLU A 12 0.64 20.55 -4.55
C GLU A 12 1.78 19.61 -4.16
N LEU A 13 3.03 20.01 -4.42
CA LEU A 13 4.25 19.23 -4.14
C LEU A 13 4.88 19.57 -2.79
N LYS A 14 4.26 20.45 -1.99
CA LYS A 14 4.77 20.82 -0.67
C LYS A 14 5.05 19.59 0.18
N GLY A 15 6.18 19.64 0.89
CA GLY A 15 6.65 18.56 1.75
C GLY A 15 7.49 17.49 1.04
N LEU A 16 7.42 17.40 -0.30
CA LEU A 16 8.24 16.44 -1.04
C LEU A 16 9.72 16.82 -1.06
N PRO A 17 10.64 15.85 -0.93
CA PRO A 17 12.07 16.09 -1.13
C PRO A 17 12.38 16.57 -2.55
N GLU A 18 13.34 17.49 -2.70
CA GLU A 18 13.69 18.10 -4.00
C GLU A 18 14.06 17.06 -5.06
N GLY A 19 14.81 15.99 -4.70
CA GLY A 19 15.15 14.92 -5.65
C GLY A 19 13.94 14.16 -6.18
N VAL A 20 12.86 14.06 -5.39
CA VAL A 20 11.59 13.45 -5.85
C VAL A 20 10.88 14.36 -6.83
N ILE A 21 10.88 15.66 -6.57
CA ILE A 21 10.30 16.68 -7.45
C ILE A 21 11.02 16.69 -8.80
N GLN A 22 12.37 16.68 -8.78
CA GLN A 22 13.19 16.65 -10.01
C GLN A 22 12.94 15.37 -10.83
N ALA A 23 12.94 14.20 -10.21
CA ALA A 23 12.64 12.94 -10.89
C ALA A 23 11.23 12.90 -11.49
N ALA A 24 10.25 13.50 -10.82
CA ALA A 24 8.89 13.61 -11.33
C ALA A 24 8.80 14.58 -12.52
N ALA A 25 9.58 15.68 -12.51
CA ALA A 25 9.67 16.63 -13.63
C ALA A 25 10.32 15.98 -14.87
N GLU A 26 11.42 15.26 -14.68
CA GLU A 26 12.07 14.51 -15.78
C GLU A 26 11.13 13.47 -16.38
N SER A 27 10.44 12.70 -15.55
CA SER A 27 9.43 11.73 -16.00
C SER A 27 8.28 12.37 -16.78
N ALA A 28 7.86 13.57 -16.39
CA ALA A 28 6.83 14.32 -17.10
C ALA A 28 7.34 14.82 -18.45
N LYS A 29 8.59 15.33 -18.51
CA LYS A 29 9.26 15.76 -19.74
C LYS A 29 9.40 14.60 -20.73
N GLU A 30 9.85 13.42 -20.30
CA GLU A 30 9.91 12.21 -21.12
C GLU A 30 8.53 11.79 -21.65
N ALA A 31 7.47 12.06 -20.88
CA ALA A 31 6.09 11.81 -21.30
C ALA A 31 5.49 12.92 -22.19
N GLY A 32 6.29 13.91 -22.62
CA GLY A 32 5.84 15.04 -23.45
C GLY A 32 5.04 16.10 -22.72
N LYS A 33 5.18 16.20 -21.38
CA LYS A 33 4.49 17.16 -20.51
C LYS A 33 5.49 17.99 -19.71
N GLU A 34 6.36 18.71 -20.43
CA GLU A 34 7.33 19.63 -19.82
C GLU A 34 6.62 20.72 -18.98
N GLY A 35 7.18 21.07 -17.83
CA GLY A 35 6.58 22.01 -16.87
C GLY A 35 5.56 21.39 -15.91
N GLN A 36 5.33 20.08 -15.99
CA GLN A 36 4.51 19.33 -15.05
C GLN A 36 5.35 18.29 -14.27
N TRP A 37 4.73 17.60 -13.35
CA TRP A 37 5.33 16.52 -12.55
C TRP A 37 4.52 15.25 -12.70
N LEU A 38 5.18 14.14 -13.06
CA LEU A 38 4.53 12.85 -13.26
C LEU A 38 4.76 11.91 -12.07
N PHE A 39 3.67 11.48 -11.46
CA PHE A 39 3.66 10.42 -10.45
C PHE A 39 2.99 9.16 -10.99
N THR A 40 3.54 8.01 -10.62
CA THR A 40 3.05 6.69 -11.03
C THR A 40 2.90 5.78 -9.82
N THR A 41 2.39 4.56 -10.02
CA THR A 41 2.32 3.55 -8.94
C THR A 41 3.61 2.73 -8.79
N GLN A 42 4.73 3.16 -9.34
CA GLN A 42 6.05 2.61 -9.03
C GLN A 42 6.47 3.03 -7.62
N LYS A 43 7.11 2.11 -6.88
CA LYS A 43 7.43 2.34 -5.46
C LYS A 43 8.29 3.60 -5.23
N SER A 44 9.27 3.84 -6.08
CA SER A 44 10.11 5.05 -6.04
C SER A 44 9.34 6.35 -6.28
N SER A 45 8.20 6.30 -6.97
CA SER A 45 7.35 7.45 -7.25
C SER A 45 6.30 7.69 -6.16
N PHE A 46 5.50 6.67 -5.78
CA PHE A 46 4.37 6.90 -4.90
C PHE A 46 4.71 6.86 -3.39
N ILE A 47 5.72 6.06 -2.97
CA ILE A 47 6.09 5.97 -1.55
C ILE A 47 6.51 7.33 -0.98
N PRO A 48 7.41 8.10 -1.61
CA PRO A 48 7.75 9.42 -1.12
C PRO A 48 6.55 10.37 -1.02
N VAL A 49 5.58 10.27 -1.94
CA VAL A 49 4.36 11.07 -1.86
C VAL A 49 3.56 10.70 -0.59
N LEU A 50 3.39 9.42 -0.31
CA LEU A 50 2.67 8.98 0.90
C LEU A 50 3.38 9.39 2.20
N GLN A 51 4.71 9.48 2.19
CA GLN A 51 5.50 9.83 3.37
C GLN A 51 5.61 11.33 3.61
N TYR A 52 5.72 12.14 2.54
CA TYR A 52 6.17 13.52 2.66
C TYR A 52 5.19 14.57 2.11
N ALA A 53 4.34 14.23 1.13
CA ALA A 53 3.45 15.23 0.55
C ALA A 53 2.44 15.76 1.57
N GLU A 54 2.37 17.08 1.74
CA GLU A 54 1.35 17.73 2.57
C GLU A 54 -0.05 17.60 1.94
N ASN A 55 -0.14 17.54 0.61
CA ASN A 55 -1.38 17.38 -0.12
C ASN A 55 -2.04 16.01 0.14
N ARG A 56 -3.06 16.00 1.00
CA ARG A 56 -3.79 14.81 1.41
C ARG A 56 -4.49 14.11 0.25
N GLU A 57 -5.08 14.88 -0.66
CA GLU A 57 -5.79 14.31 -1.82
C GLU A 57 -4.82 13.62 -2.78
N LEU A 58 -3.62 14.16 -2.97
CA LEU A 58 -2.59 13.51 -3.78
C LEU A 58 -2.15 12.17 -3.15
N ARG A 59 -1.97 12.11 -1.81
CA ARG A 59 -1.68 10.86 -1.10
C ARG A 59 -2.79 9.84 -1.31
N LYS A 60 -4.05 10.26 -1.13
CA LYS A 60 -5.24 9.42 -1.32
C LYS A 60 -5.32 8.88 -2.75
N GLU A 61 -5.22 9.73 -3.74
CA GLU A 61 -5.31 9.35 -5.16
C GLU A 61 -4.25 8.29 -5.52
N LEU A 62 -2.99 8.52 -5.12
CA LEU A 62 -1.91 7.58 -5.41
C LEU A 62 -2.03 6.26 -4.63
N LEU A 63 -2.44 6.29 -3.37
CA LEU A 63 -2.69 5.06 -2.62
C LEU A 63 -3.83 4.26 -3.24
N MET A 64 -4.93 4.89 -3.60
CA MET A 64 -6.06 4.23 -4.26
C MET A 64 -5.64 3.65 -5.61
N ALA A 65 -4.92 4.41 -6.43
CA ALA A 65 -4.39 3.92 -7.70
C ALA A 65 -3.46 2.71 -7.52
N TYR A 66 -2.67 2.69 -6.44
CA TYR A 66 -1.80 1.57 -6.12
C TYR A 66 -2.56 0.34 -5.64
N THR A 67 -3.50 0.49 -4.73
CA THR A 67 -4.21 -0.63 -4.10
C THR A 67 -5.26 -1.27 -5.00
N THR A 68 -5.85 -0.50 -5.93
CA THR A 68 -6.85 -1.00 -6.88
C THR A 68 -6.28 -1.45 -8.23
N ARG A 69 -4.95 -1.59 -8.34
CA ARG A 69 -4.32 -2.07 -9.58
C ARG A 69 -4.91 -3.39 -10.05
N CYS A 70 -5.13 -3.50 -11.34
CA CYS A 70 -5.69 -4.67 -12.00
C CYS A 70 -7.08 -5.10 -11.49
N ASN A 71 -7.86 -4.13 -10.99
CA ASN A 71 -9.23 -4.32 -10.49
C ASN A 71 -10.16 -3.21 -11.02
N HIS A 72 -10.23 -3.04 -12.36
CA HIS A 72 -10.95 -1.94 -13.00
C HIS A 72 -11.87 -2.39 -14.15
N ASP A 73 -12.21 -3.67 -14.23
CA ASP A 73 -13.07 -4.26 -15.29
C ASP A 73 -12.63 -3.91 -16.73
N ASN A 74 -11.32 -3.80 -16.95
CA ASN A 74 -10.69 -3.50 -18.23
C ASN A 74 -9.74 -4.63 -18.69
N ALA A 75 -9.02 -4.43 -19.79
CA ALA A 75 -8.10 -5.42 -20.36
C ALA A 75 -6.97 -5.86 -19.41
N ASN A 76 -6.67 -5.07 -18.38
CA ASN A 76 -5.64 -5.37 -17.38
C ASN A 76 -6.23 -5.95 -16.08
N ASP A 77 -7.52 -6.29 -16.06
CA ASP A 77 -8.19 -6.83 -14.87
C ASP A 77 -7.76 -8.28 -14.60
N ASN A 78 -7.34 -8.54 -13.37
CA ASN A 78 -6.83 -9.86 -12.97
C ASN A 78 -7.84 -10.72 -12.21
N LYS A 79 -9.07 -10.28 -11.98
CA LYS A 79 -10.08 -11.03 -11.20
C LYS A 79 -10.32 -12.42 -11.77
N LYS A 80 -10.49 -12.54 -13.10
CA LYS A 80 -10.70 -13.83 -13.79
C LYS A 80 -9.46 -14.73 -13.67
N VAL A 81 -8.27 -14.16 -13.85
CA VAL A 81 -6.99 -14.88 -13.73
C VAL A 81 -6.81 -15.43 -12.32
N ILE A 82 -7.03 -14.60 -11.31
CA ILE A 82 -6.94 -14.99 -9.88
C ILE A 82 -7.91 -16.13 -9.59
N ASN A 83 -9.18 -16.02 -10.03
CA ASN A 83 -10.17 -17.07 -9.83
C ASN A 83 -9.74 -18.40 -10.49
N THR A 84 -9.20 -18.34 -11.71
CA THR A 84 -8.68 -19.53 -12.42
C THR A 84 -7.51 -20.16 -11.66
N ILE A 85 -6.55 -19.34 -11.19
CA ILE A 85 -5.41 -19.83 -10.40
C ILE A 85 -5.90 -20.55 -9.14
N MET A 86 -6.86 -19.96 -8.42
CA MET A 86 -7.40 -20.57 -7.20
C MET A 86 -8.08 -21.91 -7.46
N LYS A 87 -8.91 -21.99 -8.51
CA LYS A 87 -9.55 -23.25 -8.93
C LYS A 87 -8.52 -24.32 -9.30
N LEU A 88 -7.47 -23.96 -10.04
CA LEU A 88 -6.41 -24.90 -10.43
C LEU A 88 -5.59 -25.38 -9.22
N ARG A 89 -5.33 -24.52 -8.24
CA ARG A 89 -4.66 -24.90 -6.99
C ARG A 89 -5.48 -25.92 -6.20
N VAL A 90 -6.80 -25.72 -6.09
CA VAL A 90 -7.70 -26.67 -5.42
C VAL A 90 -7.69 -28.01 -6.15
N LYS A 91 -7.87 -28.00 -7.48
CA LYS A 91 -7.85 -29.23 -8.29
C LYS A 91 -6.52 -29.98 -8.15
N ARG A 92 -5.38 -29.27 -8.14
CA ARG A 92 -4.07 -29.88 -7.94
C ARG A 92 -3.98 -30.59 -6.58
N ALA A 93 -4.40 -29.94 -5.51
CA ALA A 93 -4.36 -30.52 -4.17
C ALA A 93 -5.20 -31.79 -4.10
N GLN A 94 -6.43 -31.75 -4.63
CA GLN A 94 -7.35 -32.91 -4.67
C GLN A 94 -6.77 -34.08 -5.48
N LEU A 95 -6.17 -33.82 -6.64
CA LEU A 95 -5.53 -34.86 -7.46
C LEU A 95 -4.35 -35.54 -6.75
N LEU A 96 -3.70 -34.82 -5.83
CA LEU A 96 -2.59 -35.34 -5.02
C LEU A 96 -3.04 -35.93 -3.69
N GLY A 97 -4.35 -36.05 -3.44
CA GLY A 97 -4.92 -36.65 -2.23
C GLY A 97 -4.98 -35.71 -1.02
N PHE A 98 -4.82 -34.41 -1.21
CA PHE A 98 -4.88 -33.41 -0.14
C PHE A 98 -6.26 -32.73 -0.09
N GLU A 99 -6.73 -32.46 1.12
CA GLU A 99 -8.01 -31.78 1.36
C GLU A 99 -8.04 -30.35 0.81
N SER A 100 -6.92 -29.64 0.87
CA SER A 100 -6.83 -28.25 0.47
C SER A 100 -5.44 -27.89 -0.08
N PRO A 101 -5.32 -26.78 -0.84
CA PRO A 101 -4.02 -26.25 -1.24
C PRO A 101 -3.10 -25.94 -0.05
N ALA A 102 -3.65 -25.51 1.07
CA ALA A 102 -2.87 -25.23 2.27
C ALA A 102 -2.31 -26.52 2.86
N ALA A 103 -3.12 -27.59 3.00
CA ALA A 103 -2.65 -28.90 3.46
C ALA A 103 -1.53 -29.44 2.56
N PHE A 104 -1.69 -29.35 1.23
CA PHE A 104 -0.65 -29.76 0.28
C PHE A 104 0.68 -29.00 0.46
N ILE A 105 0.63 -27.68 0.59
CA ILE A 105 1.84 -26.87 0.73
C ILE A 105 2.51 -27.07 2.10
N LEU A 106 1.72 -27.25 3.16
CA LEU A 106 2.23 -27.35 4.51
C LEU A 106 2.80 -28.74 4.87
N ASP A 107 2.46 -29.78 4.12
CA ASP A 107 2.89 -31.16 4.37
C ASP A 107 4.42 -31.29 4.54
N ASN A 108 5.19 -30.55 3.76
CA ASN A 108 6.65 -30.54 3.81
C ASN A 108 7.25 -29.36 4.58
N THR A 109 6.46 -28.64 5.41
CA THR A 109 6.94 -27.51 6.21
C THR A 109 6.97 -27.88 7.71
N MET A 110 7.59 -27.02 8.54
CA MET A 110 7.62 -27.21 9.99
C MET A 110 6.24 -27.21 10.63
N ALA A 111 5.30 -26.42 10.09
CA ALA A 111 3.95 -26.28 10.63
C ALA A 111 3.06 -27.50 10.35
N LYS A 112 3.34 -28.27 9.30
CA LYS A 112 2.64 -29.48 8.87
C LYS A 112 1.16 -29.30 8.49
N THR A 113 0.37 -28.57 9.28
CA THR A 113 -1.07 -28.45 9.08
C THR A 113 -1.56 -27.00 9.13
N PRO A 114 -2.68 -26.68 8.45
CA PRO A 114 -3.31 -25.37 8.56
C PRO A 114 -3.67 -24.97 9.99
N GLU A 115 -4.12 -25.93 10.81
CA GLU A 115 -4.51 -25.70 12.20
C GLU A 115 -3.32 -25.24 13.04
N ALA A 116 -2.14 -25.85 12.86
CA ALA A 116 -0.91 -25.45 13.55
C ALA A 116 -0.51 -24.01 13.16
N VAL A 117 -0.65 -23.64 11.87
CA VAL A 117 -0.42 -22.27 11.42
C VAL A 117 -1.39 -21.29 12.07
N TYR A 118 -2.69 -21.59 12.09
CA TYR A 118 -3.68 -20.71 12.71
C TYR A 118 -3.48 -20.60 14.23
N ALA A 119 -3.14 -21.68 14.91
CA ALA A 119 -2.83 -21.64 16.33
C ALA A 119 -1.65 -20.69 16.62
N PHE A 120 -0.57 -20.83 15.86
CA PHE A 120 0.59 -19.94 15.98
C PHE A 120 0.24 -18.48 15.65
N LEU A 121 -0.44 -18.23 14.54
CA LEU A 121 -0.83 -16.87 14.13
C LEU A 121 -1.70 -16.18 15.20
N LYS A 122 -2.61 -16.89 15.87
CA LYS A 122 -3.45 -16.32 16.93
C LYS A 122 -2.63 -15.78 18.10
N THR A 123 -1.51 -16.42 18.44
CA THR A 123 -0.64 -15.96 19.55
C THR A 123 0.00 -14.60 19.24
N ILE A 124 0.26 -14.32 17.96
CA ILE A 124 0.87 -13.07 17.50
C ILE A 124 -0.20 -12.02 17.17
N TRP A 125 -1.29 -12.43 16.54
CA TRP A 125 -2.33 -11.55 16.03
C TRP A 125 -2.97 -10.68 17.11
N THR A 126 -3.35 -11.28 18.22
CA THR A 126 -4.04 -10.57 19.31
C THR A 126 -3.21 -9.41 19.88
N PRO A 127 -1.94 -9.59 20.31
CA PRO A 127 -1.12 -8.50 20.77
C PRO A 127 -0.74 -7.51 19.64
N ALA A 128 -0.54 -7.97 18.41
CA ALA A 128 -0.22 -7.11 17.27
C ALA A 128 -1.36 -6.13 16.95
N VAL A 129 -2.61 -6.61 16.94
CA VAL A 129 -3.79 -5.77 16.71
C VAL A 129 -3.97 -4.76 17.84
N ALA A 130 -3.76 -5.18 19.10
CA ALA A 130 -3.83 -4.27 20.24
C ALA A 130 -2.78 -3.15 20.10
N LYS A 131 -1.54 -3.49 19.73
CA LYS A 131 -0.47 -2.51 19.50
C LYS A 131 -0.80 -1.57 18.33
N ALA A 132 -1.27 -2.09 17.20
CA ALA A 132 -1.65 -1.30 16.04
C ALA A 132 -2.74 -0.26 16.36
N LYS A 133 -3.70 -0.61 17.24
CA LYS A 133 -4.72 0.34 17.69
C LYS A 133 -4.13 1.49 18.52
N VAL A 134 -3.14 1.22 19.35
CA VAL A 134 -2.43 2.26 20.13
C VAL A 134 -1.66 3.17 19.15
N GLU A 135 -0.95 2.60 18.21
CA GLU A 135 -0.21 3.35 17.18
C GLU A 135 -1.15 4.23 16.33
N ALA A 136 -2.30 3.69 15.91
CA ALA A 136 -3.30 4.48 15.20
C ALA A 136 -3.82 5.67 16.03
N ALA A 137 -4.05 5.47 17.34
CA ALA A 137 -4.47 6.54 18.23
C ALA A 137 -3.39 7.62 18.39
N ASP A 138 -2.11 7.26 18.43
CA ASP A 138 -1.01 8.22 18.49
C ASP A 138 -0.87 9.02 17.20
N LEU A 139 -1.04 8.38 16.02
CA LEU A 139 -1.07 9.08 14.74
C LEU A 139 -2.30 10.01 14.62
N GLN A 140 -3.46 9.58 15.12
CA GLN A 140 -4.67 10.42 15.15
C GLN A 140 -4.44 11.69 16.00
N LYS A 141 -3.78 11.60 17.17
CA LYS A 141 -3.45 12.77 17.98
C LYS A 141 -2.57 13.78 17.23
N LEU A 142 -1.57 13.29 16.47
CA LEU A 142 -0.75 14.15 15.62
C LEU A 142 -1.57 14.84 14.53
N MET A 143 -2.49 14.12 13.92
CA MET A 143 -3.39 14.65 12.90
C MET A 143 -4.34 15.70 13.49
N ASP A 144 -4.91 15.45 14.67
CA ASP A 144 -5.83 16.36 15.36
C ASP A 144 -5.16 17.69 15.75
N ALA A 145 -3.85 17.68 15.99
CA ALA A 145 -3.08 18.90 16.27
C ALA A 145 -2.95 19.81 15.03
N GLU A 146 -3.01 19.24 13.83
CA GLU A 146 -2.88 19.97 12.55
C GLU A 146 -4.26 20.21 11.91
N ASN A 147 -5.12 19.20 11.91
CA ASN A 147 -6.40 19.17 11.21
C ASN A 147 -7.51 18.63 12.13
N LYS A 148 -8.03 19.49 13.02
CA LYS A 148 -9.10 19.10 13.95
C LYS A 148 -10.35 18.63 13.21
N GLY A 149 -10.84 17.45 13.62
CA GLY A 149 -12.11 16.89 13.12
C GLY A 149 -11.96 15.95 11.93
N GLU A 150 -10.77 15.75 11.40
CA GLU A 150 -10.53 14.75 10.38
C GLU A 150 -10.14 13.40 10.99
N LYS A 151 -10.65 12.32 10.42
CA LYS A 151 -10.29 10.95 10.82
C LYS A 151 -9.06 10.48 10.06
N LEU A 152 -8.16 9.80 10.78
CA LEU A 152 -7.01 9.12 10.20
C LEU A 152 -7.47 8.03 9.23
N GLU A 153 -7.03 8.12 7.99
CA GLU A 153 -7.33 7.18 6.93
C GLU A 153 -6.04 6.47 6.44
N ALA A 154 -6.18 5.46 5.60
CA ALA A 154 -5.06 4.66 5.13
C ALA A 154 -3.96 5.49 4.42
N TRP A 155 -4.34 6.55 3.70
CA TRP A 155 -3.41 7.46 3.01
C TRP A 155 -2.71 8.45 3.93
N ASP A 156 -3.10 8.55 5.20
CA ASP A 156 -2.49 9.41 6.21
C ASP A 156 -1.45 8.65 7.04
N TRP A 157 -1.54 7.32 7.08
CA TRP A 157 -0.73 6.47 7.94
C TRP A 157 0.77 6.69 7.75
N TRP A 158 1.27 6.64 6.53
CA TRP A 158 2.70 6.79 6.24
C TRP A 158 3.20 8.20 6.51
N TYR A 159 2.38 9.20 6.22
CA TYR A 159 2.69 10.60 6.45
C TYR A 159 2.88 10.92 7.94
N TYR A 160 1.92 10.54 8.77
CA TYR A 160 2.01 10.75 10.22
C TYR A 160 3.02 9.82 10.89
N THR A 161 3.23 8.62 10.38
CA THR A 161 4.32 7.74 10.85
C THR A 161 5.68 8.40 10.63
N GLU A 162 5.91 8.99 9.46
CA GLU A 162 7.18 9.69 9.17
C GLU A 162 7.34 10.95 10.04
N LYS A 163 6.28 11.70 10.28
CA LYS A 163 6.31 12.82 11.24
C LYS A 163 6.65 12.36 12.66
N LEU A 164 6.02 11.29 13.12
CA LEU A 164 6.32 10.73 14.45
C LEU A 164 7.76 10.23 14.54
N ARG A 165 8.27 9.60 13.48
CA ARG A 165 9.67 9.15 13.40
C ARG A 165 10.63 10.32 13.57
N LYS A 166 10.41 11.40 12.81
CA LYS A 166 11.23 12.63 12.91
C LYS A 166 11.21 13.23 14.32
N GLN A 167 10.03 13.31 14.94
CA GLN A 167 9.92 13.83 16.31
C GLN A 167 10.69 13.02 17.35
N LYS A 168 10.86 11.69 17.11
CA LYS A 168 11.50 10.80 18.10
C LYS A 168 12.99 10.59 17.85
N PHE A 169 13.47 10.72 16.62
CA PHE A 169 14.79 10.23 16.24
C PHE A 169 15.64 11.26 15.45
N ASP A 170 15.09 12.38 15.03
CA ASP A 170 15.79 13.51 14.41
C ASP A 170 15.80 14.70 15.39
#